data_33ab998bcc011941ce13778ebd3570f3
#
_entry.id   33ab998bcc011941ce13778ebd3570f3
#
_cell.length_a   1.000
_cell.length_b   1.000
_cell.length_c   1.000
_cell.angle_alpha   90.00
_cell.angle_beta   90.00
_cell.angle_gamma   90.00
#
_symmetry.space_group_name_H-M   'P 1'
#
loop_
_entity.id
_entity.type
_entity.pdbx_description
1 polymer ?
#
loop_
_entity_poly.entity_id
_entity_poly.type
_entity_poly.pdbx_seq_one_letter_code
_entity_poly.pdbx_strand_id
1 'polypeptide(L)'
;MAQRWIKATYYRGGTSKGVFFQKKDLPTSNQKELNDLFLKVIGSPDFNKRQLNGMGGGVSSVSKCVIISPSDRDDADVDYNFIQIAIDKPIAEWNNNCGNLSGAVGPYAIQEGIIKPKEGENKIRIYQVNTDKIIHSTFNVKDGKPSIEGNYSIAGVHGTGSKVRLDYLEPGGSGTGKLLPTGNVIDEIE
;
A
#
# COMPACT_ATOMS: atom_id res chain seq x y z
N MET A 1 15.14 -9.62 23.96
CA MET A 1 13.70 -9.39 23.78
C MET A 1 13.04 -10.73 23.45
N ALA A 2 11.88 -11.04 24.02
CA ALA A 2 11.14 -12.26 23.71
C ALA A 2 10.57 -12.20 22.27
N GLN A 3 10.49 -13.36 21.61
CA GLN A 3 9.81 -13.51 20.31
C GLN A 3 8.34 -13.12 20.44
N ARG A 4 7.82 -12.40 19.45
CA ARG A 4 6.44 -11.96 19.40
C ARG A 4 5.85 -12.24 18.02
N TRP A 5 4.60 -12.71 17.99
CA TRP A 5 3.84 -12.92 16.77
C TRP A 5 2.96 -11.70 16.48
N ILE A 6 2.96 -11.27 15.23
CA ILE A 6 2.10 -10.19 14.73
C ILE A 6 1.44 -10.69 13.46
N LYS A 7 0.10 -10.62 13.38
CA LYS A 7 -0.64 -11.03 12.19
C LYS A 7 -0.33 -10.05 11.05
N ALA A 8 0.09 -10.59 9.91
CA ALA A 8 0.37 -9.83 8.70
C ALA A 8 0.17 -10.68 7.46
N THR A 9 -0.03 -10.04 6.31
CA THR A 9 -0.16 -10.69 5.01
C THR A 9 0.88 -10.12 4.06
N TYR A 10 1.67 -10.97 3.42
CA TYR A 10 2.56 -10.54 2.34
C TYR A 10 1.78 -10.49 1.02
N TYR A 11 1.57 -9.29 0.48
CA TYR A 11 0.64 -9.07 -0.60
C TYR A 11 1.29 -8.36 -1.78
N ARG A 12 0.83 -8.69 -3.01
CA ARG A 12 1.28 -8.04 -4.25
C ARG A 12 0.21 -7.06 -4.76
N GLY A 13 0.65 -5.87 -5.16
CA GLY A 13 -0.13 -4.92 -5.94
C GLY A 13 0.70 -4.45 -7.14
N GLY A 14 0.17 -4.58 -8.37
CA GLY A 14 0.93 -4.24 -9.56
C GLY A 14 2.30 -4.90 -9.59
N THR A 15 3.37 -4.12 -9.73
CA THR A 15 4.78 -4.56 -9.72
C THR A 15 5.44 -4.46 -8.35
N SER A 16 4.70 -4.16 -7.28
CA SER A 16 5.21 -4.04 -5.92
C SER A 16 4.66 -5.15 -5.02
N LYS A 17 5.39 -5.44 -3.94
CA LYS A 17 4.97 -6.29 -2.83
C LYS A 17 5.25 -5.59 -1.51
N GLY A 18 4.46 -5.91 -0.50
CA GLY A 18 4.63 -5.35 0.83
C GLY A 18 3.98 -6.20 1.90
N VAL A 19 4.32 -5.90 3.14
CA VAL A 19 3.73 -6.53 4.32
C VAL A 19 2.55 -5.68 4.78
N PHE A 20 1.36 -6.25 4.72
CA PHE A 20 0.09 -5.62 5.08
C PHE A 20 -0.30 -5.99 6.49
N PHE A 21 -0.63 -4.99 7.29
CA PHE A 21 -1.13 -5.13 8.66
C PHE A 21 -2.52 -4.53 8.77
N GLN A 22 -3.40 -5.16 9.53
CA GLN A 22 -4.55 -4.44 10.04
C GLN A 22 -4.11 -3.60 11.25
N LYS A 23 -4.59 -2.38 11.34
CA LYS A 23 -4.25 -1.44 12.44
C LYS A 23 -4.51 -2.06 13.82
N LYS A 24 -5.60 -2.83 13.97
CA LYS A 24 -5.97 -3.50 15.22
C LYS A 24 -4.99 -4.60 15.68
N ASP A 25 -4.22 -5.17 14.75
CA ASP A 25 -3.27 -6.26 15.04
C ASP A 25 -1.87 -5.73 15.37
N LEU A 26 -1.65 -4.43 15.22
CA LEU A 26 -0.40 -3.78 15.57
C LEU A 26 -0.27 -3.61 17.10
N PRO A 27 0.92 -3.84 17.67
CA PRO A 27 1.14 -3.81 19.12
C PRO A 27 1.15 -2.39 19.72
N THR A 28 1.18 -1.37 18.88
CA THR A 28 1.30 0.03 19.27
C THR A 28 0.73 0.94 18.18
N SER A 29 0.35 2.16 18.55
CA SER A 29 0.04 3.25 17.63
C SER A 29 1.13 4.34 17.60
N ASN A 30 2.20 4.19 18.40
CA ASN A 30 3.30 5.12 18.43
C ASN A 30 4.13 4.98 17.15
N GLN A 31 4.28 6.07 16.39
CA GLN A 31 4.95 6.05 15.08
C GLN A 31 6.41 5.63 15.18
N LYS A 32 7.14 6.04 16.23
CA LYS A 32 8.54 5.66 16.41
C LYS A 32 8.68 4.15 16.63
N GLU A 33 7.82 3.56 17.45
CA GLU A 33 7.80 2.11 17.70
C GLU A 33 7.37 1.33 16.45
N LEU A 34 6.45 1.88 15.66
CA LEU A 34 6.05 1.31 14.37
C LEU A 34 7.21 1.37 13.35
N ASN A 35 7.96 2.46 13.32
CA ASN A 35 9.16 2.56 12.46
C ASN A 35 10.16 1.45 12.81
N ASP A 36 10.48 1.29 14.10
CA ASP A 36 11.39 0.24 14.58
C ASP A 36 10.87 -1.18 14.24
N LEU A 37 9.56 -1.38 14.33
CA LEU A 37 8.92 -2.63 13.95
C LEU A 37 9.07 -2.90 12.46
N PHE A 38 8.71 -1.94 11.61
CA PHE A 38 8.70 -2.13 10.16
C PHE A 38 10.11 -2.25 9.58
N LEU A 39 11.08 -1.54 10.14
CA LEU A 39 12.50 -1.73 9.81
C LEU A 39 12.93 -3.18 10.06
N LYS A 40 12.57 -3.75 11.22
CA LYS A 40 12.86 -5.16 11.55
C LYS A 40 12.12 -6.14 10.66
N VAL A 41 10.83 -5.90 10.38
CA VAL A 41 10.02 -6.75 9.50
C VAL A 41 10.62 -6.83 8.10
N ILE A 42 11.08 -5.73 7.57
CA ILE A 42 11.68 -5.66 6.23
C ILE A 42 13.15 -6.11 6.22
N GLY A 43 13.83 -6.04 7.36
CA GLY A 43 15.24 -6.38 7.48
C GLY A 43 16.17 -5.21 7.12
N SER A 44 15.78 -4.01 7.54
CA SER A 44 16.53 -2.76 7.31
C SER A 44 17.03 -2.16 8.62
N PRO A 45 18.16 -1.42 8.62
CA PRO A 45 19.06 -1.22 7.47
C PRO A 45 19.87 -2.48 7.15
N ASP A 46 20.12 -2.76 5.87
CA ASP A 46 21.03 -3.80 5.41
C ASP A 46 22.07 -3.21 4.44
N PHE A 47 23.32 -3.12 4.87
CA PHE A 47 24.41 -2.59 4.06
C PHE A 47 24.76 -3.48 2.84
N ASN A 48 24.43 -4.77 2.91
CA ASN A 48 24.56 -5.69 1.80
C ASN A 48 23.39 -5.59 0.79
N LYS A 49 22.38 -4.79 1.10
CA LYS A 49 21.20 -4.49 0.26
C LYS A 49 20.40 -5.73 -0.17
N ARG A 50 20.36 -6.77 0.65
CA ARG A 50 19.64 -8.02 0.38
C ARG A 50 18.43 -8.24 1.28
N GLN A 51 18.42 -7.61 2.47
CA GLN A 51 17.37 -7.71 3.48
C GLN A 51 17.01 -9.17 3.87
N LEU A 52 18.01 -10.05 3.88
CA LEU A 52 17.83 -11.47 4.18
C LEU A 52 17.35 -11.74 5.61
N ASN A 53 17.53 -10.78 6.52
CA ASN A 53 17.08 -10.86 7.91
C ASN A 53 15.61 -10.45 8.10
N GLY A 54 14.89 -10.21 7.00
CA GLY A 54 13.49 -9.80 7.02
C GLY A 54 12.75 -10.21 5.76
N MET A 55 11.61 -9.56 5.51
CA MET A 55 10.71 -9.87 4.39
C MET A 55 10.96 -8.98 3.15
N GLY A 56 11.91 -8.07 3.20
CA GLY A 56 12.32 -7.27 2.05
C GLY A 56 13.09 -8.09 1.01
N GLY A 57 13.36 -7.50 -0.14
CA GLY A 57 14.07 -8.16 -1.24
C GLY A 57 15.17 -7.30 -1.87
N GLY A 58 15.73 -6.34 -1.11
CA GLY A 58 16.87 -5.55 -1.55
C GLY A 58 16.56 -4.50 -2.62
N VAL A 59 15.28 -4.28 -2.95
CA VAL A 59 14.84 -3.23 -3.88
C VAL A 59 13.59 -2.52 -3.34
N SER A 60 13.41 -1.26 -3.73
CA SER A 60 12.32 -0.42 -3.21
C SER A 60 10.92 -0.99 -3.47
N SER A 61 10.72 -1.69 -4.59
CA SER A 61 9.43 -2.28 -4.97
C SER A 61 8.95 -3.41 -4.04
N VAL A 62 9.83 -3.98 -3.22
CA VAL A 62 9.51 -5.06 -2.25
C VAL A 62 9.94 -4.75 -0.82
N SER A 63 10.28 -3.49 -0.53
CA SER A 63 10.68 -3.01 0.82
C SER A 63 9.61 -2.06 1.37
N LYS A 64 8.40 -2.58 1.58
CA LYS A 64 7.20 -1.78 1.86
C LYS A 64 6.36 -2.40 2.95
N CYS A 65 5.79 -1.53 3.79
CA CYS A 65 4.74 -1.90 4.74
C CYS A 65 3.46 -1.10 4.44
N VAL A 66 2.33 -1.68 4.84
CA VAL A 66 1.01 -1.09 4.68
C VAL A 66 0.20 -1.31 5.94
N ILE A 67 -0.54 -0.30 6.38
CA ILE A 67 -1.51 -0.42 7.46
C ILE A 67 -2.89 -0.13 6.90
N ILE A 68 -3.84 -1.02 7.14
CA ILE A 68 -5.23 -0.88 6.74
C ILE A 68 -6.14 -0.90 7.97
N SER A 69 -7.13 -0.03 7.99
CA SER A 69 -8.23 -0.05 8.96
C SER A 69 -9.56 0.30 8.29
N PRO A 70 -10.70 -0.05 8.89
CA PRO A 70 -11.96 0.59 8.52
C PRO A 70 -11.79 2.10 8.63
N SER A 71 -12.47 2.85 7.76
CA SER A 71 -12.48 4.32 7.82
C SER A 71 -13.68 4.81 8.63
N ASP A 72 -13.46 5.85 9.44
CA ASP A 72 -14.55 6.58 10.13
C ASP A 72 -15.10 7.74 9.27
N ARG A 73 -14.60 7.88 8.02
CA ARG A 73 -15.02 8.93 7.08
C ARG A 73 -16.27 8.52 6.30
N ASP A 74 -17.14 9.47 6.01
CA ASP A 74 -18.33 9.23 5.17
C ASP A 74 -18.00 8.98 3.69
N ASP A 75 -16.83 9.47 3.23
CA ASP A 75 -16.37 9.38 1.84
C ASP A 75 -15.40 8.22 1.57
N ALA A 76 -15.04 7.43 2.59
CA ALA A 76 -14.14 6.28 2.47
C ALA A 76 -14.65 5.06 3.23
N ASP A 77 -14.28 3.88 2.76
CA ASP A 77 -14.61 2.59 3.38
C ASP A 77 -13.43 2.07 4.21
N VAL A 78 -12.19 2.39 3.79
CA VAL A 78 -10.96 2.00 4.48
C VAL A 78 -9.94 3.12 4.47
N ASP A 79 -9.14 3.19 5.54
CA ASP A 79 -7.93 3.99 5.62
C ASP A 79 -6.74 3.16 5.17
N TYR A 80 -5.87 3.77 4.39
CA TYR A 80 -4.66 3.18 3.86
C TYR A 80 -3.45 4.05 4.19
N ASN A 81 -2.55 3.53 5.02
CA ASN A 81 -1.23 4.12 5.27
C ASN A 81 -0.18 3.31 4.53
N PHE A 82 0.67 3.99 3.78
CA PHE A 82 1.80 3.42 3.07
C PHE A 82 3.11 3.82 3.74
N ILE A 83 4.02 2.87 3.89
CA ILE A 83 5.34 3.11 4.47
C ILE A 83 6.41 2.53 3.55
N GLN A 84 7.26 3.39 2.99
CA GLN A 84 8.45 2.97 2.26
C GLN A 84 9.59 2.77 3.23
N ILE A 85 10.23 1.61 3.16
CA ILE A 85 11.40 1.30 3.99
C ILE A 85 12.66 1.44 3.14
N ALA A 86 13.58 2.29 3.58
CA ALA A 86 14.90 2.39 2.95
C ALA A 86 15.69 1.10 3.17
N ILE A 87 16.51 0.70 2.19
CA ILE A 87 17.21 -0.59 2.22
C ILE A 87 18.40 -0.55 3.16
N ASP A 88 19.25 0.47 3.01
CA ASP A 88 20.55 0.60 3.68
C ASP A 88 20.59 1.69 4.77
N LYS A 89 19.45 2.30 5.05
CA LYS A 89 19.31 3.35 6.09
C LYS A 89 18.16 3.03 7.04
N PRO A 90 18.21 3.41 8.30
CA PRO A 90 17.15 3.18 9.27
C PRO A 90 16.00 4.21 9.09
N ILE A 91 15.43 4.26 7.88
CA ILE A 91 14.40 5.23 7.51
C ILE A 91 13.13 4.51 7.10
N ALA A 92 12.02 4.88 7.73
CA ALA A 92 10.65 4.54 7.35
C ALA A 92 9.94 5.83 6.92
N GLU A 93 9.59 5.94 5.65
CA GLU A 93 8.98 7.14 5.06
C GLU A 93 7.47 6.99 4.95
N TRP A 94 6.74 8.01 5.46
CA TRP A 94 5.28 8.04 5.53
C TRP A 94 4.64 9.10 4.62
N ASN A 95 5.43 9.85 3.86
CA ASN A 95 4.94 11.03 3.13
C ASN A 95 4.51 10.73 1.69
N ASN A 96 4.56 9.47 1.27
CA ASN A 96 4.33 9.07 -0.11
C ASN A 96 3.14 8.12 -0.25
N ASN A 97 2.67 7.92 -1.47
CA ASN A 97 1.77 6.85 -1.86
C ASN A 97 2.49 5.85 -2.79
N CYS A 98 2.05 4.61 -2.77
CA CYS A 98 2.46 3.59 -3.74
C CYS A 98 1.27 3.21 -4.62
N GLY A 99 1.22 3.73 -5.85
CA GLY A 99 0.16 3.42 -6.81
C GLY A 99 -0.02 1.92 -7.05
N ASN A 100 1.08 1.18 -7.11
CA ASN A 100 1.05 -0.28 -7.25
C ASN A 100 0.36 -0.96 -6.06
N LEU A 101 0.74 -0.65 -4.83
CA LEU A 101 0.12 -1.25 -3.64
C LEU A 101 -1.29 -0.75 -3.38
N SER A 102 -1.66 0.46 -3.85
CA SER A 102 -3.06 0.91 -3.80
C SER A 102 -4.00 -0.07 -4.50
N GLY A 103 -3.54 -0.76 -5.56
CA GLY A 103 -4.30 -1.81 -6.24
C GLY A 103 -4.56 -3.06 -5.40
N ALA A 104 -3.80 -3.27 -4.35
CA ALA A 104 -3.98 -4.39 -3.43
C ALA A 104 -4.95 -4.08 -2.27
N VAL A 105 -5.18 -2.81 -1.95
CA VAL A 105 -5.92 -2.39 -0.75
C VAL A 105 -7.37 -2.87 -0.76
N GLY A 106 -8.10 -2.66 -1.85
CA GLY A 106 -9.49 -3.11 -1.97
C GLY A 106 -9.64 -4.63 -1.88
N PRO A 107 -8.91 -5.41 -2.70
CA PRO A 107 -8.88 -6.87 -2.58
C PRO A 107 -8.50 -7.36 -1.18
N TYR A 108 -7.48 -6.79 -0.55
CA TYR A 108 -7.06 -7.11 0.81
C TYR A 108 -8.19 -6.86 1.83
N ALA A 109 -8.88 -5.72 1.73
CA ALA A 109 -9.95 -5.35 2.64
C ALA A 109 -11.11 -6.38 2.64
N ILE A 110 -11.44 -6.93 1.47
CA ILE A 110 -12.43 -8.02 1.36
C ILE A 110 -11.86 -9.32 1.90
N GLN A 111 -10.65 -9.71 1.49
CA GLN A 111 -10.03 -10.98 1.88
C GLN A 111 -9.85 -11.10 3.39
N GLU A 112 -9.51 -10.02 4.07
CA GLU A 112 -9.33 -9.98 5.53
C GLU A 112 -10.62 -9.65 6.30
N GLY A 113 -11.77 -9.57 5.60
CA GLY A 113 -13.07 -9.38 6.22
C GLY A 113 -13.32 -7.98 6.79
N ILE A 114 -12.56 -6.98 6.36
CA ILE A 114 -12.78 -5.56 6.73
C ILE A 114 -14.05 -5.07 6.05
N ILE A 115 -14.24 -5.43 4.78
CA ILE A 115 -15.41 -5.11 3.96
C ILE A 115 -16.13 -6.39 3.58
N LYS A 116 -17.46 -6.39 3.67
CA LYS A 116 -18.27 -7.51 3.17
C LYS A 116 -18.29 -7.49 1.64
N PRO A 117 -17.95 -8.62 0.98
CA PRO A 117 -17.99 -8.71 -0.48
C PRO A 117 -19.43 -8.69 -1.02
N LYS A 118 -19.57 -8.18 -2.25
CA LYS A 118 -20.73 -8.44 -3.12
C LYS A 118 -20.25 -9.31 -4.28
N GLU A 119 -21.08 -10.21 -4.77
CA GLU A 119 -20.73 -10.98 -5.96
C GLU A 119 -20.67 -10.08 -7.19
N GLY A 120 -19.68 -10.28 -8.07
CA GLY A 120 -19.42 -9.43 -9.23
C GLY A 120 -18.54 -8.22 -8.92
N GLU A 121 -18.81 -7.09 -9.58
CA GLU A 121 -17.99 -5.89 -9.46
C GLU A 121 -18.17 -5.20 -8.09
N ASN A 122 -17.05 -4.94 -7.43
CA ASN A 122 -16.98 -4.17 -6.18
C ASN A 122 -16.19 -2.89 -6.39
N LYS A 123 -16.65 -1.83 -5.77
CA LYS A 123 -15.97 -0.53 -5.71
C LYS A 123 -15.74 -0.18 -4.24
N ILE A 124 -14.47 -0.09 -3.84
CA ILE A 124 -14.03 0.27 -2.49
C ILE A 124 -13.44 1.67 -2.53
N ARG A 125 -13.90 2.54 -1.63
CA ARG A 125 -13.38 3.89 -1.46
C ARG A 125 -12.26 3.85 -0.43
N ILE A 126 -11.08 4.25 -0.84
CA ILE A 126 -9.85 4.21 -0.03
C ILE A 126 -9.46 5.64 0.31
N TYR A 127 -9.34 5.96 1.60
CA TYR A 127 -8.66 7.17 2.05
C TYR A 127 -7.17 6.89 2.20
N GLN A 128 -6.37 7.49 1.33
CA GLN A 128 -4.92 7.40 1.39
C GLN A 128 -4.40 8.47 2.35
N VAL A 129 -4.10 8.05 3.58
CA VAL A 129 -3.82 8.93 4.72
C VAL A 129 -2.57 9.79 4.51
N ASN A 130 -1.52 9.24 3.88
CA ASN A 130 -0.24 9.93 3.71
C ASN A 130 -0.35 11.18 2.80
N THR A 131 -1.25 11.17 1.83
CA THR A 131 -1.40 12.24 0.83
C THR A 131 -2.73 12.96 0.90
N ASP A 132 -3.59 12.57 1.86
CA ASP A 132 -4.95 13.12 2.04
C ASP A 132 -5.77 13.05 0.73
N LYS A 133 -5.83 11.86 0.13
CA LYS A 133 -6.51 11.65 -1.16
C LYS A 133 -7.46 10.46 -1.09
N ILE A 134 -8.54 10.56 -1.88
CA ILE A 134 -9.48 9.45 -2.09
C ILE A 134 -9.11 8.70 -3.37
N ILE A 135 -9.09 7.38 -3.27
CA ILE A 135 -8.84 6.47 -4.38
C ILE A 135 -10.01 5.50 -4.43
N HIS A 136 -10.61 5.30 -5.60
CA HIS A 136 -11.59 4.25 -5.82
C HIS A 136 -10.91 3.02 -6.42
N SER A 137 -11.05 1.87 -5.77
CA SER A 137 -10.55 0.58 -6.25
C SER A 137 -11.73 -0.25 -6.74
N THR A 138 -11.77 -0.56 -8.04
CA THR A 138 -12.83 -1.35 -8.68
C THR A 138 -12.26 -2.67 -9.18
N PHE A 139 -12.85 -3.79 -8.77
CA PHE A 139 -12.41 -5.15 -9.11
C PHE A 139 -13.56 -6.15 -8.95
N ASN A 140 -13.39 -7.35 -9.52
CA ASN A 140 -14.39 -8.42 -9.41
C ASN A 140 -14.18 -9.31 -8.19
N VAL A 141 -15.29 -9.76 -7.63
CA VAL A 141 -15.39 -10.77 -6.58
C VAL A 141 -16.15 -11.97 -7.13
N LYS A 142 -15.66 -13.17 -6.83
CA LYS A 142 -16.27 -14.44 -7.17
C LYS A 142 -16.20 -15.36 -5.95
N ASP A 143 -17.33 -16.02 -5.64
CA ASP A 143 -17.45 -16.92 -4.48
C ASP A 143 -17.00 -16.23 -3.16
N GLY A 144 -17.36 -14.94 -3.01
CA GLY A 144 -17.04 -14.14 -1.83
C GLY A 144 -15.57 -13.74 -1.69
N LYS A 145 -14.73 -13.95 -2.71
CA LYS A 145 -13.29 -13.62 -2.71
C LYS A 145 -12.92 -12.75 -3.92
N PRO A 146 -11.93 -11.86 -3.78
CA PRO A 146 -11.39 -11.12 -4.91
C PRO A 146 -10.91 -12.07 -6.01
N SER A 147 -11.33 -11.84 -7.25
CA SER A 147 -10.91 -12.65 -8.39
C SER A 147 -9.41 -12.47 -8.64
N ILE A 148 -8.70 -13.58 -8.84
CA ILE A 148 -7.26 -13.59 -9.15
C ILE A 148 -7.01 -13.87 -10.64
N GLU A 149 -7.89 -14.62 -11.29
CA GLU A 149 -7.79 -14.99 -12.69
C GLU A 149 -8.43 -13.93 -13.60
N GLY A 150 -7.86 -13.73 -14.79
CA GLY A 150 -8.33 -12.80 -15.78
C GLY A 150 -7.36 -12.68 -16.96
N ASN A 151 -7.71 -11.83 -17.90
CA ASN A 151 -6.94 -11.62 -19.13
C ASN A 151 -6.16 -10.28 -19.15
N TYR A 152 -6.08 -9.60 -18.00
CA TYR A 152 -5.42 -8.32 -17.92
C TYR A 152 -3.91 -8.50 -17.66
N SER A 153 -3.08 -7.86 -18.49
CA SER A 153 -1.63 -7.83 -18.32
C SER A 153 -1.13 -6.44 -17.98
N ILE A 154 -0.06 -6.37 -17.21
CA ILE A 154 0.65 -5.13 -16.91
C ILE A 154 2.14 -5.27 -17.25
N ALA A 155 2.77 -4.18 -17.67
CA ALA A 155 4.20 -4.18 -17.96
C ALA A 155 5.02 -4.60 -16.73
N GLY A 156 6.03 -5.44 -16.94
CA GLY A 156 6.92 -5.93 -15.89
C GLY A 156 6.40 -7.13 -15.08
N VAL A 157 5.18 -7.64 -15.38
CA VAL A 157 4.63 -8.86 -14.76
C VAL A 157 4.35 -9.91 -15.83
N HIS A 158 4.91 -11.11 -15.66
CA HIS A 158 4.64 -12.22 -16.56
C HIS A 158 3.21 -12.76 -16.38
N GLY A 159 2.54 -13.04 -17.50
CA GLY A 159 1.19 -13.60 -17.52
C GLY A 159 0.09 -12.55 -17.39
N THR A 160 -1.11 -13.04 -17.07
CA THR A 160 -2.33 -12.24 -16.91
C THR A 160 -2.98 -12.50 -15.55
N GLY A 161 -3.90 -11.63 -15.16
CA GLY A 161 -4.67 -11.78 -13.93
C GLY A 161 -5.96 -10.95 -13.95
N SER A 162 -6.65 -10.93 -12.85
CA SER A 162 -7.84 -10.10 -12.69
C SER A 162 -7.46 -8.62 -12.69
N LYS A 163 -8.25 -7.81 -13.41
CA LYS A 163 -8.06 -6.37 -13.49
C LYS A 163 -8.50 -5.71 -12.18
N VAL A 164 -7.65 -4.85 -11.64
CA VAL A 164 -8.00 -3.88 -10.60
C VAL A 164 -7.83 -2.49 -11.20
N ARG A 165 -8.93 -1.72 -11.25
CA ARG A 165 -8.93 -0.33 -11.72
C ARG A 165 -8.84 0.59 -10.52
N LEU A 166 -7.96 1.59 -10.60
CA LEU A 166 -7.83 2.65 -9.62
C LEU A 166 -8.21 3.99 -10.25
N ASP A 167 -9.14 4.67 -9.63
CA ASP A 167 -9.52 6.03 -9.98
C ASP A 167 -9.02 6.95 -8.85
N TYR A 168 -8.03 7.78 -9.13
CA TYR A 168 -7.50 8.78 -8.20
C TYR A 168 -8.34 10.04 -8.33
N LEU A 169 -9.04 10.40 -7.27
CA LEU A 169 -9.78 11.65 -7.22
C LEU A 169 -8.80 12.77 -6.87
N GLU A 170 -8.78 13.81 -7.67
CA GLU A 170 -7.89 14.98 -7.48
C GLU A 170 -6.41 14.62 -7.27
N PRO A 171 -5.75 13.94 -8.23
CA PRO A 171 -4.41 13.39 -8.04
C PRO A 171 -3.30 14.42 -7.91
N GLY A 172 -3.56 15.67 -8.34
CA GLY A 172 -2.58 16.74 -8.29
C GLY A 172 -2.34 17.30 -6.89
N GLY A 173 -1.13 17.81 -6.65
CA GLY A 173 -0.83 18.63 -5.49
C GLY A 173 -0.63 17.91 -4.17
N SER A 174 -0.45 16.59 -4.13
CA SER A 174 -0.27 15.84 -2.87
C SER A 174 0.93 16.33 -2.04
N GLY A 175 2.00 16.77 -2.69
CA GLY A 175 3.20 17.27 -2.01
C GLY A 175 3.31 18.80 -1.97
N THR A 176 2.63 19.51 -2.87
CA THR A 176 2.82 20.96 -3.08
C THR A 176 1.53 21.77 -2.92
N GLY A 177 0.39 21.09 -2.77
CA GLY A 177 -0.94 21.73 -2.73
C GLY A 177 -1.45 22.25 -4.09
N LYS A 178 -0.66 22.12 -5.16
CA LYS A 178 -1.01 22.62 -6.50
C LYS A 178 -0.65 21.59 -7.57
N LEU A 179 -1.44 21.53 -8.65
CA LEU A 179 -1.14 20.70 -9.82
C LEU A 179 0.17 21.15 -10.51
N LEU A 180 0.37 22.45 -10.60
CA LEU A 180 1.62 23.08 -11.05
C LEU A 180 2.27 23.75 -9.85
N PRO A 181 3.31 23.17 -9.24
CA PRO A 181 3.93 23.67 -8.00
C PRO A 181 4.38 25.12 -8.08
N THR A 182 5.02 25.51 -9.19
CA THR A 182 5.48 26.88 -9.47
C THR A 182 4.38 27.78 -10.03
N GLY A 183 3.30 27.20 -10.54
CA GLY A 183 2.25 27.87 -11.31
C GLY A 183 2.56 27.99 -12.81
N ASN A 184 3.74 27.56 -13.24
CA ASN A 184 4.17 27.59 -14.63
C ASN A 184 3.88 26.26 -15.33
N VAL A 185 3.64 26.29 -16.64
CA VAL A 185 3.50 25.11 -17.50
C VAL A 185 4.88 24.54 -17.86
N ILE A 186 5.90 25.38 -17.87
CA ILE A 186 7.29 25.06 -18.15
C ILE A 186 8.14 25.71 -17.08
N ASP A 187 9.02 24.95 -16.46
CA ASP A 187 10.05 25.42 -15.53
C ASP A 187 11.43 25.21 -16.15
N GLU A 188 12.32 26.19 -16.01
CA GLU A 188 13.74 26.04 -16.31
C GLU A 188 14.46 25.58 -15.04
N ILE A 189 15.29 24.56 -15.17
CA ILE A 189 16.10 24.00 -14.07
C ILE A 189 17.57 24.34 -14.43
N GLU A 190 18.23 25.13 -13.56
CA GLU A 190 19.65 25.42 -13.64
C GLU A 190 20.53 24.27 -13.07
#